data_c4f995c1bc83f48a33d8df20a0eddedf
#
_entry.id   c4f995c1bc83f48a33d8df20a0eddedf
#
_cell.length_a   1.000
_cell.length_b   1.000
_cell.length_c   1.000
_cell.angle_alpha   90.00
_cell.angle_beta   90.00
_cell.angle_gamma   90.00
#
_symmetry.space_group_name_H-M   'P 1'
#
loop_
_entity.id
_entity.type
_entity.pdbx_description
1 polymer ?
#
loop_
_entity_poly.entity_id
_entity_poly.type
_entity_poly.pdbx_seq_one_letter_code
_entity_poly.pdbx_strand_id
1 'polypeptide(L)'
;MNLHLIRHTSLSIPAGVCYGQSDVDASLNFDVERDILAKKLAAISFDAVYASPLQRCTKLAHALNLGQIQTDERLKELHFGDWEMQTWDSIPRDVFDIWANDYANLSPPNGESFSQLHARTKAFVADVSKHSHGKNIAVVTHGGVIRAMLAEVLNMPLKGLFRIVIDHASVTQISFNDAVPRIHFVNR
;
A
#
# COMPACT_ATOMS: atom_id res chain seq x y z
N MET A 1 -18.98 2.98 1.23
CA MET A 1 -17.68 3.43 0.71
C MET A 1 -17.05 2.30 -0.07
N ASN A 2 -16.57 2.56 -1.28
CA ASN A 2 -15.79 1.63 -2.09
C ASN A 2 -14.36 2.16 -2.17
N LEU A 3 -13.39 1.42 -1.61
CA LEU A 3 -11.97 1.72 -1.71
C LEU A 3 -11.37 1.01 -2.91
N HIS A 4 -10.74 1.76 -3.79
CA HIS A 4 -9.91 1.27 -4.88
C HIS A 4 -8.45 1.51 -4.50
N LEU A 5 -7.79 0.47 -3.99
CA LEU A 5 -6.41 0.52 -3.53
C LEU A 5 -5.49 0.26 -4.73
N ILE A 6 -4.69 1.24 -5.08
CA ILE A 6 -3.81 1.24 -6.25
C ILE A 6 -2.38 1.16 -5.76
N ARG A 7 -1.67 0.06 -6.04
CA ARG A 7 -0.24 -0.01 -5.76
C ARG A 7 0.53 0.83 -6.77
N HIS A 8 1.52 1.61 -6.31
CA HIS A 8 2.41 2.37 -7.18
C HIS A 8 3.06 1.48 -8.26
N THR A 9 3.57 2.10 -9.33
CA THR A 9 4.28 1.44 -10.43
C THR A 9 5.62 0.84 -9.99
N SER A 10 6.23 0.01 -10.83
CA SER A 10 7.57 -0.51 -10.60
C SER A 10 8.62 0.60 -10.42
N LEU A 11 9.70 0.29 -9.74
CA LEU A 11 10.71 1.26 -9.30
C LEU A 11 12.05 1.01 -9.98
N SER A 12 12.85 2.08 -10.06
CA SER A 12 14.23 2.05 -10.56
C SER A 12 15.18 1.67 -9.41
N ILE A 13 15.04 0.42 -8.93
CA ILE A 13 15.86 -0.10 -7.84
C ILE A 13 16.24 -1.56 -8.15
N PRO A 14 17.45 -2.02 -7.82
CA PRO A 14 17.83 -3.42 -7.99
C PRO A 14 16.91 -4.37 -7.22
N ALA A 15 16.68 -5.56 -7.78
CA ALA A 15 15.94 -6.60 -7.08
C ALA A 15 16.62 -6.97 -5.77
N GLY A 16 15.83 -7.26 -4.73
CA GLY A 16 16.36 -7.65 -3.42
C GLY A 16 16.81 -6.50 -2.52
N VAL A 17 16.64 -5.24 -2.94
CA VAL A 17 16.89 -4.08 -2.05
C VAL A 17 15.62 -3.74 -1.26
N CYS A 18 15.78 -3.59 0.05
CA CYS A 18 14.76 -3.07 0.95
C CYS A 18 14.66 -1.55 0.78
N TYR A 19 13.48 -0.98 0.53
CA TYR A 19 13.34 0.47 0.33
C TYR A 19 12.29 1.15 1.23
N GLY A 20 11.35 0.41 1.79
CA GLY A 20 10.39 0.94 2.78
C GLY A 20 9.84 2.32 2.49
N GLN A 21 10.20 3.30 3.32
CA GLN A 21 9.81 4.71 3.19
C GLN A 21 10.84 5.57 2.45
N SER A 22 11.99 5.02 2.08
CA SER A 22 12.95 5.73 1.23
C SER A 22 12.31 6.10 -0.10
N ASP A 23 12.58 7.32 -0.57
CA ASP A 23 12.10 7.77 -1.87
C ASP A 23 12.95 7.17 -2.98
N VAL A 24 12.29 6.37 -3.80
CA VAL A 24 12.86 5.69 -4.96
C VAL A 24 12.06 6.08 -6.19
N ASP A 25 12.77 6.40 -7.27
CA ASP A 25 12.16 6.80 -8.53
C ASP A 25 11.40 5.65 -9.20
N ALA A 26 10.37 6.00 -9.97
CA ALA A 26 9.67 5.08 -10.83
C ALA A 26 10.60 4.55 -11.93
N SER A 27 10.40 3.30 -12.34
CA SER A 27 11.14 2.67 -13.42
C SER A 27 10.83 3.28 -14.80
N LEU A 28 11.59 2.88 -15.82
CA LEU A 28 11.33 3.26 -17.22
C LEU A 28 9.97 2.76 -17.74
N ASN A 29 9.35 1.79 -17.07
CA ASN A 29 8.04 1.27 -17.43
C ASN A 29 6.88 2.13 -16.89
N PHE A 30 7.16 3.25 -16.21
CA PHE A 30 6.14 4.07 -15.55
C PHE A 30 4.97 4.41 -16.45
N ASP A 31 5.21 4.90 -17.67
CA ASP A 31 4.14 5.34 -18.56
C ASP A 31 3.27 4.17 -19.04
N VAL A 32 3.89 3.03 -19.33
CA VAL A 32 3.16 1.81 -19.74
C VAL A 32 2.27 1.30 -18.60
N GLU A 33 2.81 1.22 -17.40
CA GLU A 33 2.07 0.76 -16.22
C GLU A 33 0.96 1.73 -15.82
N ARG A 34 1.23 3.06 -15.90
CA ARG A 34 0.20 4.10 -15.72
C ARG A 34 -0.94 3.94 -16.72
N ASP A 35 -0.65 3.72 -18.00
CA ASP A 35 -1.68 3.58 -19.03
C ASP A 35 -2.54 2.32 -18.84
N ILE A 36 -1.94 1.25 -18.35
CA ILE A 36 -2.67 0.05 -17.95
C ILE A 36 -3.64 0.36 -16.80
N LEU A 37 -3.16 1.06 -15.76
CA LEU A 37 -4.00 1.49 -14.63
C LEU A 37 -5.11 2.44 -15.09
N ALA A 38 -4.80 3.43 -15.92
CA ALA A 38 -5.80 4.37 -16.44
C ALA A 38 -6.93 3.64 -17.17
N LYS A 39 -6.62 2.62 -17.97
CA LYS A 39 -7.63 1.78 -18.64
C LYS A 39 -8.49 1.00 -17.65
N LYS A 40 -7.88 0.41 -16.61
CA LYS A 40 -8.60 -0.33 -15.55
C LYS A 40 -9.58 0.57 -14.78
N LEU A 41 -9.24 1.84 -14.61
CA LEU A 41 -9.97 2.81 -13.80
C LEU A 41 -10.92 3.70 -14.62
N ALA A 42 -10.85 3.67 -15.95
CA ALA A 42 -11.55 4.60 -16.85
C ALA A 42 -13.09 4.66 -16.68
N ALA A 43 -13.71 3.55 -16.26
CA ALA A 43 -15.17 3.48 -16.06
C ALA A 43 -15.60 3.94 -14.65
N ILE A 44 -14.67 4.35 -13.79
CA ILE A 44 -14.95 4.68 -12.40
C ILE A 44 -14.81 6.19 -12.20
N SER A 45 -15.87 6.84 -11.72
CA SER A 45 -15.80 8.21 -11.22
C SER A 45 -15.44 8.16 -9.72
N PHE A 46 -14.41 8.90 -9.33
CA PHE A 46 -13.95 8.96 -7.94
C PHE A 46 -14.43 10.25 -7.27
N ASP A 47 -14.96 10.10 -6.06
CA ASP A 47 -15.41 11.22 -5.23
C ASP A 47 -14.27 11.85 -4.42
N ALA A 48 -13.22 11.08 -4.15
CA ALA A 48 -11.99 11.56 -3.50
C ALA A 48 -10.80 10.70 -3.90
N VAL A 49 -9.61 11.33 -3.88
CA VAL A 49 -8.34 10.67 -4.20
C VAL A 49 -7.36 10.93 -3.07
N TYR A 50 -6.91 9.84 -2.44
CA TYR A 50 -5.85 9.88 -1.44
C TYR A 50 -4.57 9.26 -1.97
N ALA A 51 -3.43 9.74 -1.50
CA ALA A 51 -2.13 9.17 -1.85
C ALA A 51 -1.19 9.13 -0.64
N SER A 52 -0.35 8.10 -0.59
CA SER A 52 0.86 8.16 0.22
C SER A 52 1.69 9.36 -0.21
N PRO A 53 2.31 10.12 0.72
CA PRO A 53 3.15 11.27 0.37
C PRO A 53 4.47 10.87 -0.30
N LEU A 54 4.85 9.59 -0.30
CA LEU A 54 6.07 9.11 -0.96
C LEU A 54 6.01 9.35 -2.47
N GLN A 55 7.11 9.83 -3.04
CA GLN A 55 7.21 10.34 -4.41
C GLN A 55 6.62 9.38 -5.45
N ARG A 56 6.86 8.08 -5.34
CA ARG A 56 6.33 7.06 -6.26
C ARG A 56 4.79 6.99 -6.30
N CYS A 57 4.12 7.31 -5.19
CA CYS A 57 2.66 7.36 -5.11
C CYS A 57 2.10 8.70 -5.58
N THR A 58 2.69 9.82 -5.18
CA THR A 58 2.24 11.14 -5.61
C THR A 58 2.43 11.34 -7.11
N LYS A 59 3.56 10.89 -7.68
CA LYS A 59 3.82 10.90 -9.13
C LYS A 59 2.75 10.12 -9.90
N LEU A 60 2.42 8.90 -9.44
CA LEU A 60 1.38 8.09 -10.07
C LEU A 60 -0.01 8.74 -9.92
N ALA A 61 -0.37 9.23 -8.74
CA ALA A 61 -1.66 9.87 -8.49
C ALA A 61 -1.87 11.09 -9.39
N HIS A 62 -0.85 11.94 -9.57
CA HIS A 62 -0.89 13.08 -10.50
C HIS A 62 -1.05 12.60 -11.95
N ALA A 63 -0.28 11.60 -12.37
CA ALA A 63 -0.30 11.09 -13.74
C ALA A 63 -1.63 10.41 -14.11
N LEU A 64 -2.32 9.78 -13.15
CA LEU A 64 -3.65 9.18 -13.36
C LEU A 64 -4.76 10.23 -13.45
N ASN A 65 -4.57 11.43 -12.90
CA ASN A 65 -5.50 12.56 -12.95
C ASN A 65 -6.95 12.19 -12.57
N LEU A 66 -7.11 11.43 -11.48
CA LEU A 66 -8.41 10.94 -11.01
C LEU A 66 -9.22 11.97 -10.20
N GLY A 67 -8.64 13.13 -9.89
CA GLY A 67 -9.23 14.22 -9.10
C GLY A 67 -8.21 14.95 -8.22
N GLN A 68 -8.70 15.79 -7.31
CA GLN A 68 -7.84 16.49 -6.36
C GLN A 68 -7.23 15.51 -5.36
N ILE A 69 -5.90 15.51 -5.27
CA ILE A 69 -5.13 14.58 -4.43
C ILE A 69 -5.00 15.14 -3.02
N GLN A 70 -5.29 14.30 -2.03
CA GLN A 70 -5.03 14.52 -0.62
C GLN A 70 -3.97 13.52 -0.16
N THR A 71 -2.84 14.00 0.34
CA THR A 71 -1.81 13.12 0.90
C THR A 71 -2.11 12.78 2.36
N ASP A 72 -1.81 11.54 2.77
CA ASP A 72 -1.99 11.08 4.14
C ASP A 72 -0.78 10.23 4.57
N GLU A 73 -0.13 10.64 5.67
CA GLU A 73 1.05 9.97 6.23
C GLU A 73 0.77 8.51 6.61
N ARG A 74 -0.45 8.19 6.99
CA ARG A 74 -0.88 6.83 7.34
C ARG A 74 -0.85 5.86 6.17
N LEU A 75 -0.73 6.36 4.95
CA LEU A 75 -0.65 5.57 3.70
C LEU A 75 0.79 5.24 3.28
N LYS A 76 1.83 5.70 4.01
CA LYS A 76 3.23 5.34 3.75
C LYS A 76 3.44 3.82 3.88
N GLU A 77 4.42 3.29 3.15
CA GLU A 77 4.86 1.89 3.26
C GLU A 77 5.40 1.59 4.66
N LEU A 78 5.57 0.33 4.99
CA LEU A 78 6.27 -0.11 6.20
C LEU A 78 7.63 0.57 6.29
N HIS A 79 7.92 1.16 7.44
CA HIS A 79 9.25 1.73 7.70
C HIS A 79 10.20 0.62 8.12
N PHE A 80 11.18 0.31 7.26
CA PHE A 80 12.18 -0.70 7.56
C PHE A 80 13.41 -0.16 8.27
N GLY A 81 13.39 1.14 8.65
CA GLY A 81 14.43 1.76 9.46
C GLY A 81 15.83 1.61 8.85
N ASP A 82 16.79 1.14 9.64
CA ASP A 82 18.18 1.03 9.22
C ASP A 82 18.43 0.00 8.12
N TRP A 83 17.44 -0.82 7.78
CA TRP A 83 17.56 -1.78 6.67
C TRP A 83 17.26 -1.16 5.31
N GLU A 84 16.70 0.05 5.28
CA GLU A 84 16.37 0.68 4.02
C GLU A 84 17.62 0.97 3.17
N MET A 85 17.49 0.76 1.87
CA MET A 85 18.53 0.87 0.84
C MET A 85 19.66 -0.17 0.97
N GLN A 86 19.49 -1.18 1.81
CA GLN A 86 20.37 -2.36 1.85
C GLN A 86 19.72 -3.54 1.11
N THR A 87 20.53 -4.48 0.64
CA THR A 87 19.99 -5.76 0.13
C THR A 87 19.54 -6.63 1.29
N TRP A 88 18.46 -7.39 1.13
CA TRP A 88 17.99 -8.32 2.16
C TRP A 88 19.08 -9.32 2.59
N ASP A 89 19.93 -9.72 1.65
CA ASP A 89 21.03 -10.66 1.91
C ASP A 89 22.20 -10.05 2.71
N SER A 90 22.31 -8.71 2.75
CA SER A 90 23.35 -8.02 3.54
C SER A 90 22.95 -7.80 4.99
N ILE A 91 21.68 -7.99 5.34
CA ILE A 91 21.21 -7.85 6.72
C ILE A 91 21.69 -9.06 7.54
N PRO A 92 22.35 -8.84 8.70
CA PRO A 92 22.85 -9.94 9.54
C PRO A 92 21.74 -10.93 9.89
N ARG A 93 22.00 -12.22 9.66
CA ARG A 93 20.98 -13.29 9.79
C ARG A 93 20.46 -13.44 11.22
N ASP A 94 21.28 -13.23 12.20
CA ASP A 94 20.91 -13.25 13.61
C ASP A 94 19.85 -12.21 13.97
N VAL A 95 19.88 -11.03 13.32
CA VAL A 95 18.88 -9.97 13.50
C VAL A 95 17.67 -10.22 12.59
N PHE A 96 17.93 -10.52 11.30
CA PHE A 96 16.88 -10.74 10.32
C PHE A 96 15.94 -11.90 10.67
N ASP A 97 16.50 -13.05 11.08
CA ASP A 97 15.73 -14.25 11.38
C ASP A 97 14.81 -14.06 12.61
N ILE A 98 15.26 -13.29 13.60
CA ILE A 98 14.42 -12.93 14.77
C ILE A 98 13.19 -12.13 14.27
N TRP A 99 13.42 -11.10 13.47
CA TRP A 99 12.34 -10.30 12.88
C TRP A 99 11.44 -11.13 11.96
N ALA A 100 12.00 -11.92 11.06
CA ALA A 100 11.26 -12.74 10.10
C ALA A 100 10.33 -13.75 10.77
N ASN A 101 10.71 -14.25 11.96
CA ASN A 101 9.87 -15.16 12.75
C ASN A 101 8.67 -14.45 13.41
N ASP A 102 8.76 -13.15 13.64
CA ASP A 102 7.65 -12.36 14.22
C ASP A 102 7.56 -10.93 13.69
N TYR A 103 7.68 -10.75 12.36
CA TYR A 103 7.56 -9.45 11.69
C TYR A 103 6.24 -8.72 11.98
N ALA A 104 5.21 -9.44 12.45
CA ALA A 104 3.95 -8.85 12.86
C ALA A 104 4.13 -7.91 14.05
N ASN A 105 4.95 -8.29 15.02
CA ASN A 105 5.11 -7.57 16.30
C ASN A 105 6.48 -6.91 16.46
N LEU A 106 7.49 -7.43 15.80
CA LEU A 106 8.85 -6.89 15.88
C LEU A 106 9.09 -5.86 14.76
N SER A 107 9.80 -4.81 15.12
CA SER A 107 10.24 -3.77 14.20
C SER A 107 11.69 -4.01 13.78
N PRO A 108 12.08 -3.68 12.54
CA PRO A 108 13.48 -3.46 12.22
C PRO A 108 14.08 -2.34 13.12
N PRO A 109 15.40 -2.28 13.31
CA PRO A 109 16.01 -1.18 14.04
C PRO A 109 15.58 0.19 13.47
N ASN A 110 15.10 1.08 14.33
CA ASN A 110 14.56 2.40 13.97
C ASN A 110 13.37 2.37 12.98
N GLY A 111 12.73 1.22 12.77
CA GLY A 111 11.58 1.04 11.89
C GLY A 111 10.26 0.83 12.64
N GLU A 112 9.24 0.36 11.91
CA GLU A 112 7.94 0.00 12.47
C GLU A 112 7.61 -1.49 12.26
N SER A 113 6.77 -2.06 13.14
CA SER A 113 6.21 -3.39 12.96
C SER A 113 4.98 -3.36 12.06
N PHE A 114 4.57 -4.54 11.52
CA PHE A 114 3.30 -4.61 10.78
C PHE A 114 2.09 -4.31 11.65
N SER A 115 2.14 -4.53 12.97
CA SER A 115 1.07 -4.13 13.89
C SER A 115 0.91 -2.60 13.95
N GLN A 116 2.00 -1.85 13.91
CA GLN A 116 1.97 -0.38 13.85
C GLN A 116 1.44 0.12 12.50
N LEU A 117 1.93 -0.45 11.39
CA LEU A 117 1.40 -0.18 10.05
C LEU A 117 -0.12 -0.45 10.00
N HIS A 118 -0.56 -1.61 10.50
CA HIS A 118 -1.97 -1.99 10.53
C HIS A 118 -2.80 -0.99 11.34
N ALA A 119 -2.33 -0.57 12.52
CA ALA A 119 -3.04 0.39 13.36
C ALA A 119 -3.26 1.74 12.65
N ARG A 120 -2.23 2.28 11.95
CA ARG A 120 -2.37 3.54 11.22
C ARG A 120 -3.26 3.41 9.98
N THR A 121 -3.21 2.29 9.26
CA THR A 121 -4.09 2.05 8.10
C THR A 121 -5.54 1.88 8.53
N LYS A 122 -5.80 1.21 9.65
CA LYS A 122 -7.13 1.10 10.26
C LYS A 122 -7.69 2.45 10.65
N ALA A 123 -6.88 3.32 11.27
CA ALA A 123 -7.28 4.68 11.61
C ALA A 123 -7.63 5.51 10.36
N PHE A 124 -6.86 5.38 9.26
CA PHE A 124 -7.18 6.02 7.98
C PHE A 124 -8.55 5.58 7.45
N VAL A 125 -8.80 4.27 7.37
CA VAL A 125 -10.08 3.73 6.89
C VAL A 125 -11.24 4.20 7.75
N ALA A 126 -11.09 4.20 9.08
CA ALA A 126 -12.11 4.66 10.00
C ALA A 126 -12.47 6.14 9.80
N ASP A 127 -11.47 7.00 9.55
CA ASP A 127 -11.71 8.43 9.32
C ASP A 127 -12.39 8.69 7.99
N VAL A 128 -11.90 8.09 6.92
CA VAL A 128 -12.47 8.26 5.57
C VAL A 128 -13.91 7.72 5.51
N SER A 129 -14.19 6.64 6.22
CA SER A 129 -15.54 6.02 6.26
C SER A 129 -16.61 6.94 6.82
N LYS A 130 -16.26 7.85 7.74
CA LYS A 130 -17.25 8.76 8.40
C LYS A 130 -18.01 9.64 7.40
N HIS A 131 -17.39 9.97 6.25
CA HIS A 131 -17.93 10.93 5.28
C HIS A 131 -18.04 10.38 3.86
N SER A 132 -17.87 9.06 3.68
CA SER A 132 -17.72 8.43 2.37
C SER A 132 -18.72 7.31 2.09
N HIS A 133 -19.88 7.31 2.76
CA HIS A 133 -20.90 6.29 2.49
C HIS A 133 -21.33 6.33 1.01
N GLY A 134 -21.31 5.18 0.34
CA GLY A 134 -21.68 5.04 -1.07
C GLY A 134 -20.66 5.59 -2.08
N LYS A 135 -19.61 6.30 -1.64
CA LYS A 135 -18.61 6.95 -2.49
C LYS A 135 -17.53 6.00 -2.98
N ASN A 136 -16.97 6.30 -4.17
CA ASN A 136 -15.78 5.65 -4.70
C ASN A 136 -14.53 6.47 -4.33
N ILE A 137 -13.60 5.86 -3.64
CA ILE A 137 -12.38 6.49 -3.15
C ILE A 137 -11.17 5.80 -3.79
N ALA A 138 -10.34 6.56 -4.49
CA ALA A 138 -9.04 6.09 -4.97
C ALA A 138 -7.99 6.28 -3.87
N VAL A 139 -7.15 5.27 -3.65
CA VAL A 139 -6.05 5.32 -2.68
C VAL A 139 -4.78 4.80 -3.35
N VAL A 140 -3.86 5.70 -3.70
CA VAL A 140 -2.58 5.33 -4.30
C VAL A 140 -1.55 5.10 -3.19
N THR A 141 -1.10 3.85 -3.05
CA THR A 141 -0.31 3.42 -1.89
C THR A 141 0.63 2.24 -2.23
N HIS A 142 0.95 1.41 -1.26
CA HIS A 142 2.01 0.40 -1.28
C HIS A 142 1.47 -1.00 -0.95
N GLY A 143 2.30 -2.00 -1.23
CA GLY A 143 1.95 -3.40 -1.00
C GLY A 143 1.69 -3.77 0.45
N GLY A 144 2.46 -3.23 1.40
CA GLY A 144 2.28 -3.47 2.83
C GLY A 144 0.96 -2.90 3.36
N VAL A 145 0.64 -1.66 2.95
CA VAL A 145 -0.63 -0.98 3.30
C VAL A 145 -1.84 -1.76 2.78
N ILE A 146 -1.81 -2.18 1.51
CA ILE A 146 -2.90 -2.96 0.90
C ILE A 146 -3.10 -4.28 1.65
N ARG A 147 -1.99 -4.99 1.94
CA ARG A 147 -2.04 -6.24 2.72
C ARG A 147 -2.62 -6.03 4.13
N ALA A 148 -2.22 -4.95 4.80
CA ALA A 148 -2.74 -4.63 6.14
C ALA A 148 -4.27 -4.38 6.12
N MET A 149 -4.78 -3.66 5.11
CA MET A 149 -6.22 -3.45 4.94
C MET A 149 -6.96 -4.76 4.63
N LEU A 150 -6.38 -5.62 3.78
CA LEU A 150 -6.94 -6.93 3.50
C LEU A 150 -6.98 -7.83 4.75
N ALA A 151 -5.92 -7.81 5.56
CA ALA A 151 -5.87 -8.57 6.81
C ALA A 151 -6.97 -8.16 7.78
N GLU A 152 -7.23 -6.85 7.93
CA GLU A 152 -8.33 -6.33 8.76
C GLU A 152 -9.68 -6.86 8.27
N VAL A 153 -9.96 -6.75 6.98
CA VAL A 153 -11.25 -7.17 6.40
C VAL A 153 -11.46 -8.68 6.50
N LEU A 154 -10.39 -9.47 6.37
CA LEU A 154 -10.42 -10.93 6.43
C LEU A 154 -10.33 -11.48 7.87
N ASN A 155 -10.15 -10.65 8.89
CA ASN A 155 -9.76 -11.06 10.24
C ASN A 155 -8.55 -12.03 10.22
N MET A 156 -7.61 -11.79 9.32
CA MET A 156 -6.46 -12.65 9.11
C MET A 156 -5.31 -12.23 10.04
N PRO A 157 -4.63 -13.18 10.69
CA PRO A 157 -3.42 -12.87 11.46
C PRO A 157 -2.38 -12.16 10.59
N LEU A 158 -1.74 -11.09 11.11
CA LEU A 158 -0.73 -10.33 10.37
C LEU A 158 0.45 -11.18 9.89
N LYS A 159 0.77 -12.27 10.57
CA LYS A 159 1.75 -13.29 10.11
C LYS A 159 1.37 -13.97 8.78
N GLY A 160 0.17 -13.77 8.28
CA GLY A 160 -0.28 -14.28 6.98
C GLY A 160 -0.12 -13.31 5.80
N LEU A 161 0.28 -12.06 6.04
CA LEU A 161 0.25 -10.97 5.05
C LEU A 161 0.98 -11.29 3.75
N PHE A 162 2.16 -11.90 3.83
CA PHE A 162 2.98 -12.23 2.65
C PHE A 162 2.43 -13.37 1.79
N ARG A 163 1.36 -14.04 2.21
CA ARG A 163 0.62 -15.01 1.37
C ARG A 163 -0.23 -14.33 0.30
N ILE A 164 -0.45 -13.01 0.43
CA ILE A 164 -1.22 -12.24 -0.54
C ILE A 164 -0.24 -11.53 -1.47
N VAL A 165 -0.27 -11.88 -2.75
CA VAL A 165 0.52 -11.19 -3.78
C VAL A 165 -0.20 -9.90 -4.15
N ILE A 166 0.53 -8.80 -4.15
CA ILE A 166 0.08 -7.49 -4.64
C ILE A 166 1.17 -7.01 -5.58
N ASP A 167 0.90 -6.99 -6.88
CA ASP A 167 1.86 -6.57 -7.91
C ASP A 167 1.90 -5.06 -8.06
N HIS A 168 2.99 -4.51 -8.59
CA HIS A 168 3.05 -3.11 -8.99
C HIS A 168 1.96 -2.82 -10.04
N ALA A 169 1.45 -1.59 -10.07
CA ALA A 169 0.38 -1.18 -10.97
C ALA A 169 -0.87 -2.09 -10.92
N SER A 170 -1.17 -2.66 -9.76
CA SER A 170 -2.37 -3.44 -9.50
C SER A 170 -3.42 -2.64 -8.76
N VAL A 171 -4.67 -3.08 -8.88
CA VAL A 171 -5.83 -2.53 -8.18
C VAL A 171 -6.46 -3.62 -7.32
N THR A 172 -6.83 -3.25 -6.09
CA THR A 172 -7.61 -4.08 -5.16
C THR A 172 -8.85 -3.29 -4.76
N GLN A 173 -10.03 -3.91 -4.75
CA GLN A 173 -11.28 -3.23 -4.37
C GLN A 173 -11.90 -3.86 -3.13
N ILE A 174 -12.19 -3.00 -2.14
CA ILE A 174 -12.89 -3.34 -0.90
C ILE A 174 -14.08 -2.41 -0.74
N SER A 175 -15.25 -2.93 -0.37
CA SER A 175 -16.41 -2.10 -0.03
C SER A 175 -16.74 -2.19 1.46
N PHE A 176 -17.18 -1.05 2.01
CA PHE A 176 -17.62 -0.85 3.39
C PHE A 176 -19.04 -0.25 3.39
N ASN A 177 -19.92 -0.77 2.55
CA ASN A 177 -21.30 -0.28 2.42
C ASN A 177 -22.27 -0.99 3.35
N ASP A 178 -21.95 -2.21 3.73
CA ASP A 178 -22.75 -3.08 4.62
C ASP A 178 -22.07 -3.23 6.00
N ALA A 179 -22.73 -3.93 6.91
CA ALA A 179 -22.18 -4.25 8.21
C ALA A 179 -20.90 -5.11 8.14
N VAL A 180 -20.73 -5.88 7.05
CA VAL A 180 -19.56 -6.70 6.80
C VAL A 180 -18.85 -6.18 5.55
N PRO A 181 -17.58 -5.76 5.65
CA PRO A 181 -16.80 -5.35 4.47
C PRO A 181 -16.64 -6.50 3.47
N ARG A 182 -16.60 -6.18 2.17
CA ARG A 182 -16.46 -7.17 1.10
C ARG A 182 -15.26 -6.85 0.21
N ILE A 183 -14.48 -7.87 -0.13
CA ILE A 183 -13.41 -7.80 -1.12
C ILE A 183 -14.00 -8.23 -2.47
N HIS A 184 -13.98 -7.34 -3.46
CA HIS A 184 -14.51 -7.62 -4.79
C HIS A 184 -13.47 -8.29 -5.68
N PHE A 185 -12.23 -7.82 -5.60
CA PHE A 185 -11.06 -8.44 -6.24
C PHE A 185 -9.77 -7.98 -5.57
N VAL A 186 -8.73 -8.76 -5.73
CA VAL A 186 -7.37 -8.47 -5.27
C VAL A 186 -6.42 -8.58 -6.44
N ASN A 187 -5.45 -7.64 -6.53
CA ASN A 187 -4.32 -7.73 -7.46
C ASN A 187 -4.73 -7.84 -8.95
N ARG A 188 -5.70 -7.08 -9.35
CA ARG A 188 -6.17 -7.06 -10.74
C ARG A 188 -5.39 -6.07 -11.59
#